data_a4a61815e613a5c54cb16423dc9c05ce
#
_entry.id   a4a61815e613a5c54cb16423dc9c05ce
#
_cell.length_a   1.000
_cell.length_b   1.000
_cell.length_c   1.000
_cell.angle_alpha   90.00
_cell.angle_beta   90.00
_cell.angle_gamma   90.00
#
_symmetry.space_group_name_H-M   'P 1'
#
loop_
_entity.id
_entity.type
_entity.pdbx_description
1 polymer ?
#
loop_
_entity_poly.entity_id
_entity_poly.type
_entity_poly.pdbx_seq_one_letter_code
_entity_poly.pdbx_strand_id
1 'polypeptide(L)'
;MRQTFSKILLLLLLLLCGCHDTIKVYPPPRIPIPTPPVIPDVPENPPPEPEPVSKLSIAERMLALGDTNFILGKYKQAIEIYLAYLEKYPQSNSGDKALFRLGLSQALLSGSGKSLSVAGTSLKRLVSGFPGSIYKSQAELILGLIAQVDNLSGEVEERNLKIQRLQDELTRLKEIDLKRSPSRPSDQ
;
A
#
# COMPACT_ATOMS: atom_id res chain seq x y z
N MET A 1 37.13 2.39 -7.92
CA MET A 1 35.77 1.87 -7.94
C MET A 1 34.67 2.87 -8.40
N ARG A 2 34.83 4.18 -8.26
CA ARG A 2 33.83 5.18 -8.71
C ARG A 2 33.68 5.33 -10.24
N GLN A 3 34.75 5.10 -10.98
CA GLN A 3 34.71 5.27 -12.46
C GLN A 3 34.05 4.10 -13.21
N THR A 4 34.02 2.90 -12.66
CA THR A 4 33.39 1.74 -13.28
C THR A 4 31.86 1.79 -13.18
N PHE A 5 31.31 2.31 -12.08
CA PHE A 5 29.87 2.50 -11.90
C PHE A 5 29.26 3.50 -12.87
N SER A 6 29.99 4.59 -13.19
CA SER A 6 29.53 5.61 -14.13
C SER A 6 29.42 5.07 -15.56
N LYS A 7 30.35 4.20 -15.99
CA LYS A 7 30.32 3.61 -17.33
C LYS A 7 29.19 2.58 -17.49
N ILE A 8 28.89 1.81 -16.44
CA ILE A 8 27.81 0.83 -16.47
C ILE A 8 26.44 1.53 -16.51
N LEU A 9 26.27 2.62 -15.76
CA LEU A 9 25.04 3.43 -15.76
C LEU A 9 24.80 4.08 -17.13
N LEU A 10 25.86 4.56 -17.82
CA LEU A 10 25.77 5.15 -19.16
C LEU A 10 25.38 4.11 -20.20
N LEU A 11 25.90 2.88 -20.09
CA LEU A 11 25.59 1.78 -21.01
C LEU A 11 24.14 1.32 -20.85
N LEU A 12 23.60 1.33 -19.63
CA LEU A 12 22.20 0.98 -19.33
C LEU A 12 21.23 2.02 -19.91
N LEU A 13 21.59 3.31 -19.87
CA LEU A 13 20.79 4.39 -20.44
C LEU A 13 20.72 4.35 -21.98
N LEU A 14 21.79 3.88 -22.65
CA LEU A 14 21.81 3.73 -24.11
C LEU A 14 20.98 2.54 -24.61
N LEU A 15 20.78 1.51 -23.80
CA LEU A 15 19.94 0.35 -24.13
C LEU A 15 18.43 0.64 -24.05
N LEU A 16 18.03 1.70 -23.35
CA LEU A 16 16.62 2.11 -23.22
C LEU A 16 16.14 3.06 -24.34
N CYS A 17 17.03 3.53 -25.20
CA CYS A 17 16.72 4.51 -26.26
C CYS A 17 16.45 3.90 -27.65
N GLY A 18 16.34 2.59 -27.78
CA GLY A 18 16.27 1.91 -29.06
C GLY A 18 15.00 1.10 -29.28
N CYS A 19 13.82 1.72 -29.37
CA CYS A 19 12.67 1.20 -30.12
C CYS A 19 11.70 2.34 -30.41
N HIS A 20 12.06 3.17 -31.38
CA HIS A 20 11.10 4.09 -31.98
C HIS A 20 10.57 3.42 -33.26
N ASP A 21 9.61 2.49 -33.10
CA ASP A 21 8.87 1.97 -34.23
C ASP A 21 7.91 3.06 -34.74
N THR A 22 8.28 3.64 -35.88
CA THR A 22 7.42 4.53 -36.64
C THR A 22 6.25 3.71 -37.21
N ILE A 23 5.10 3.76 -36.54
CA ILE A 23 3.85 3.19 -37.05
C ILE A 23 3.49 3.97 -38.31
N LYS A 24 3.65 3.36 -39.48
CA LYS A 24 3.08 3.87 -40.74
C LYS A 24 1.56 3.76 -40.66
N VAL A 25 0.93 4.89 -40.37
CA VAL A 25 -0.53 5.01 -40.42
C VAL A 25 -0.93 5.02 -41.92
N TYR A 26 -1.43 3.87 -42.39
CA TYR A 26 -2.08 3.81 -43.68
C TYR A 26 -3.50 4.40 -43.57
N PRO A 27 -3.91 5.34 -44.43
CA PRO A 27 -5.27 5.79 -44.44
C PRO A 27 -6.20 4.61 -44.75
N PRO A 28 -7.33 4.44 -44.04
CA PRO A 28 -8.25 3.34 -44.31
C PRO A 28 -8.82 3.47 -45.76
N PRO A 29 -9.03 2.33 -46.45
CA PRO A 29 -9.66 2.34 -47.76
C PRO A 29 -11.05 3.00 -47.65
N ARG A 30 -11.36 3.92 -48.57
CA ARG A 30 -12.67 4.53 -48.66
C ARG A 30 -13.67 3.46 -49.08
N ILE A 31 -14.44 2.96 -48.14
CA ILE A 31 -15.58 2.09 -48.40
C ILE A 31 -16.68 2.98 -48.98
N PRO A 32 -17.25 2.64 -50.16
CA PRO A 32 -18.42 3.39 -50.66
C PRO A 32 -19.54 3.31 -49.64
N ILE A 33 -20.04 4.48 -49.21
CA ILE A 33 -21.16 4.55 -48.28
C ILE A 33 -22.35 3.98 -48.97
N PRO A 34 -22.93 2.85 -48.56
CA PRO A 34 -24.18 2.39 -49.11
C PRO A 34 -25.24 3.43 -48.79
N THR A 35 -26.05 3.83 -49.78
CA THR A 35 -27.23 4.67 -49.59
C THR A 35 -28.09 4.05 -48.49
N PRO A 36 -28.46 4.83 -47.45
CA PRO A 36 -29.27 4.31 -46.36
C PRO A 36 -30.59 3.77 -46.91
N PRO A 37 -31.04 2.58 -46.52
CA PRO A 37 -32.35 2.11 -46.86
C PRO A 37 -33.37 3.12 -46.31
N VAL A 38 -34.38 3.43 -47.11
CA VAL A 38 -35.55 4.24 -46.69
C VAL A 38 -36.22 3.45 -45.56
N ILE A 39 -36.01 3.87 -44.33
CA ILE A 39 -36.66 3.29 -43.15
C ILE A 39 -38.11 3.79 -43.20
N PRO A 40 -39.13 2.90 -43.25
CA PRO A 40 -40.50 3.32 -43.06
C PRO A 40 -40.63 3.99 -41.70
N ASP A 41 -41.45 5.06 -41.62
CA ASP A 41 -41.73 5.79 -40.37
C ASP A 41 -42.11 4.83 -39.25
N VAL A 42 -41.10 4.44 -38.46
CA VAL A 42 -41.31 3.83 -37.15
C VAL A 42 -41.76 4.96 -36.24
N PRO A 43 -42.88 4.86 -35.52
CA PRO A 43 -43.27 5.87 -34.57
C PRO A 43 -42.12 6.10 -33.61
N GLU A 44 -41.59 7.33 -33.61
CA GLU A 44 -40.51 7.78 -32.78
C GLU A 44 -40.95 7.66 -31.32
N ASN A 45 -40.61 6.51 -30.69
CA ASN A 45 -40.73 6.43 -29.26
C ASN A 45 -39.85 7.56 -28.68
N PRO A 46 -40.38 8.42 -27.81
CA PRO A 46 -39.56 9.42 -27.15
C PRO A 46 -38.33 8.74 -26.57
N PRO A 47 -37.16 9.37 -26.67
CA PRO A 47 -35.94 8.81 -26.07
C PRO A 47 -36.26 8.44 -24.64
N PRO A 48 -35.81 7.26 -24.16
CA PRO A 48 -36.04 6.84 -22.79
C PRO A 48 -35.61 7.99 -21.87
N GLU A 49 -36.55 8.44 -21.04
CA GLU A 49 -36.30 9.46 -20.04
C GLU A 49 -35.06 9.04 -19.26
N PRO A 50 -34.02 9.88 -19.10
CA PRO A 50 -32.78 9.48 -18.42
C PRO A 50 -33.18 8.95 -17.05
N GLU A 51 -32.91 7.68 -16.82
CA GLU A 51 -33.19 7.02 -15.53
C GLU A 51 -32.68 7.92 -14.41
N PRO A 52 -33.49 8.19 -13.36
CA PRO A 52 -33.07 9.09 -12.31
C PRO A 52 -31.77 8.54 -11.73
N VAL A 53 -30.67 9.29 -11.93
CA VAL A 53 -29.35 8.99 -11.35
C VAL A 53 -29.60 8.71 -9.89
N SER A 54 -29.54 7.44 -9.51
CA SER A 54 -29.82 6.95 -8.16
C SER A 54 -29.02 7.81 -7.18
N LYS A 55 -29.71 8.68 -6.43
CA LYS A 55 -29.05 9.55 -5.46
C LYS A 55 -28.38 8.64 -4.44
N LEU A 56 -27.06 8.54 -4.48
CA LEU A 56 -26.27 7.78 -3.51
C LEU A 56 -26.78 8.03 -2.10
N SER A 57 -27.03 7.00 -1.34
CA SER A 57 -27.39 7.10 0.07
C SER A 57 -26.31 7.88 0.84
N ILE A 58 -26.66 8.40 2.02
CA ILE A 58 -25.68 9.10 2.87
C ILE A 58 -24.52 8.19 3.23
N ALA A 59 -24.80 6.90 3.45
CA ALA A 59 -23.79 5.88 3.74
C ALA A 59 -22.81 5.70 2.57
N GLU A 60 -23.32 5.57 1.34
CA GLU A 60 -22.50 5.43 0.14
C GLU A 60 -21.65 6.67 -0.12
N ARG A 61 -22.20 7.86 0.07
CA ARG A 61 -21.45 9.12 -0.08
C ARG A 61 -20.33 9.23 0.94
N MET A 62 -20.58 8.81 2.18
CA MET A 62 -19.57 8.79 3.23
C MET A 62 -18.44 7.82 2.92
N LEU A 63 -18.77 6.62 2.46
CA LEU A 63 -17.79 5.62 2.04
C LEU A 63 -16.98 6.10 0.84
N ALA A 64 -17.63 6.70 -0.17
CA ALA A 64 -16.95 7.28 -1.33
C ALA A 64 -16.00 8.44 -0.95
N LEU A 65 -16.36 9.25 0.04
CA LEU A 65 -15.47 10.29 0.57
C LEU A 65 -14.23 9.68 1.25
N GLY A 66 -14.40 8.60 2.00
CA GLY A 66 -13.30 7.83 2.58
C GLY A 66 -12.37 7.28 1.50
N ASP A 67 -12.94 6.65 0.45
CA ASP A 67 -12.20 6.12 -0.69
C ASP A 67 -11.43 7.22 -1.45
N THR A 68 -12.04 8.38 -1.63
CA THR A 68 -11.37 9.53 -2.26
C THR A 68 -10.16 9.99 -1.45
N ASN A 69 -10.29 10.12 -0.12
CA ASN A 69 -9.17 10.48 0.73
C ASN A 69 -8.07 9.41 0.73
N PHE A 70 -8.46 8.14 0.70
CA PHE A 70 -7.51 7.03 0.59
C PHE A 70 -6.69 7.12 -0.70
N ILE A 71 -7.34 7.31 -1.85
CA ILE A 71 -6.69 7.41 -3.17
C ILE A 71 -5.76 8.62 -3.23
N LEU A 72 -6.14 9.73 -2.60
CA LEU A 72 -5.31 10.94 -2.51
C LEU A 72 -4.16 10.83 -1.49
N GLY A 73 -3.96 9.67 -0.84
CA GLY A 73 -2.92 9.48 0.18
C GLY A 73 -3.20 10.21 1.50
N LYS A 74 -4.39 10.77 1.68
CA LYS A 74 -4.82 11.47 2.90
C LYS A 74 -5.30 10.46 3.94
N TYR A 75 -4.40 9.53 4.34
CA TYR A 75 -4.75 8.38 5.16
C TYR A 75 -5.35 8.74 6.51
N LYS A 76 -4.90 9.83 7.15
CA LYS A 76 -5.49 10.28 8.42
C LYS A 76 -6.97 10.61 8.27
N GLN A 77 -7.33 11.39 7.26
CA GLN A 77 -8.71 11.75 6.98
C GLN A 77 -9.55 10.53 6.56
N ALA A 78 -8.96 9.63 5.76
CA ALA A 78 -9.62 8.38 5.40
C ALA A 78 -9.96 7.53 6.63
N ILE A 79 -9.05 7.39 7.58
CA ILE A 79 -9.25 6.67 8.85
C ILE A 79 -10.44 7.24 9.62
N GLU A 80 -10.46 8.57 9.81
CA GLU A 80 -11.53 9.26 10.54
C GLU A 80 -12.90 9.00 9.90
N ILE A 81 -12.98 9.04 8.57
CA ILE A 81 -14.21 8.81 7.81
C ILE A 81 -14.66 7.34 7.92
N TYR A 82 -13.74 6.37 7.76
CA TYR A 82 -14.09 4.96 7.85
C TYR A 82 -14.52 4.57 9.27
N LEU A 83 -13.88 5.11 10.32
CA LEU A 83 -14.30 4.89 11.71
C LEU A 83 -15.70 5.42 11.94
N ALA A 84 -15.98 6.66 11.55
CA ALA A 84 -17.30 7.26 11.68
C ALA A 84 -18.36 6.51 10.84
N TYR A 85 -17.98 5.96 9.68
CA TYR A 85 -18.86 5.12 8.87
C TYR A 85 -19.24 3.82 9.61
N LEU A 86 -18.24 3.11 10.15
CA LEU A 86 -18.45 1.85 10.86
C LEU A 86 -19.23 2.02 12.17
N GLU A 87 -19.09 3.17 12.82
CA GLU A 87 -19.89 3.52 13.99
C GLU A 87 -21.35 3.80 13.64
N LYS A 88 -21.56 4.61 12.59
CA LYS A 88 -22.92 5.04 12.19
C LYS A 88 -23.70 3.95 11.47
N TYR A 89 -23.02 3.06 10.75
CA TYR A 89 -23.63 2.02 9.91
C TYR A 89 -23.09 0.61 10.24
N PRO A 90 -23.25 0.12 11.48
CA PRO A 90 -22.63 -1.15 11.92
C PRO A 90 -23.14 -2.38 11.18
N GLN A 91 -24.35 -2.32 10.61
CA GLN A 91 -24.99 -3.40 9.86
C GLN A 91 -24.91 -3.20 8.33
N SER A 92 -24.04 -2.31 7.87
CA SER A 92 -23.91 -2.06 6.43
C SER A 92 -23.28 -3.25 5.70
N ASN A 93 -23.83 -3.57 4.53
CA ASN A 93 -23.24 -4.56 3.61
C ASN A 93 -21.84 -4.17 3.09
N SER A 94 -21.47 -2.89 3.22
CA SER A 94 -20.13 -2.39 2.85
C SER A 94 -19.20 -2.22 4.06
N GLY A 95 -19.56 -2.79 5.20
CA GLY A 95 -18.74 -2.78 6.41
C GLY A 95 -17.38 -3.47 6.22
N ASP A 96 -17.36 -4.54 5.44
CA ASP A 96 -16.14 -5.27 5.06
C ASP A 96 -15.19 -4.38 4.25
N LYS A 97 -15.69 -3.67 3.23
CA LYS A 97 -14.92 -2.72 2.45
C LYS A 97 -14.34 -1.60 3.33
N ALA A 98 -15.17 -1.06 4.23
CA ALA A 98 -14.75 -0.01 5.14
C ALA A 98 -13.64 -0.48 6.09
N LEU A 99 -13.76 -1.69 6.67
CA LEU A 99 -12.75 -2.29 7.53
C LEU A 99 -11.44 -2.57 6.77
N PHE A 100 -11.53 -3.07 5.54
CA PHE A 100 -10.36 -3.32 4.70
C PHE A 100 -9.59 -2.02 4.41
N ARG A 101 -10.30 -0.98 3.94
CA ARG A 101 -9.74 0.33 3.66
C ARG A 101 -9.20 1.03 4.91
N LEU A 102 -9.88 0.87 6.04
CA LEU A 102 -9.40 1.35 7.34
C LEU A 102 -8.07 0.70 7.70
N GLY A 103 -7.98 -0.63 7.64
CA GLY A 103 -6.75 -1.35 7.95
C GLY A 103 -5.59 -0.93 7.04
N LEU A 104 -5.83 -0.80 5.72
CA LEU A 104 -4.83 -0.31 4.79
C LEU A 104 -4.39 1.13 5.10
N SER A 105 -5.35 2.03 5.39
CA SER A 105 -5.04 3.43 5.73
C SER A 105 -4.17 3.53 6.99
N GLN A 106 -4.48 2.70 8.01
CA GLN A 106 -3.71 2.61 9.24
C GLN A 106 -2.28 2.09 9.00
N ALA A 107 -2.12 1.07 8.16
CA ALA A 107 -0.81 0.54 7.80
C ALA A 107 0.04 1.57 7.03
N LEU A 108 -0.57 2.28 6.08
CA LEU A 108 0.11 3.26 5.22
C LEU A 108 0.44 4.57 5.94
N LEU A 109 -0.37 4.98 6.93
CA LEU A 109 -0.14 6.23 7.66
C LEU A 109 1.16 6.22 8.43
N SER A 110 1.56 5.10 8.98
CA SER A 110 2.60 5.08 10.01
C SER A 110 3.89 4.39 9.61
N GLY A 111 3.88 3.50 8.63
CA GLY A 111 5.09 2.84 8.13
C GLY A 111 5.94 2.09 9.17
N SER A 112 5.49 2.02 10.43
CA SER A 112 6.25 1.47 11.56
C SER A 112 5.44 0.41 12.33
N GLY A 113 6.13 -0.50 13.03
CA GLY A 113 5.53 -1.68 13.68
C GLY A 113 4.34 -1.40 14.60
N LYS A 114 4.36 -0.32 15.40
CA LYS A 114 3.24 0.02 16.32
C LYS A 114 1.94 0.29 15.59
N SER A 115 1.99 0.84 14.40
CA SER A 115 0.82 1.14 13.58
C SER A 115 0.29 -0.09 12.86
N LEU A 116 1.17 -1.02 12.52
CA LEU A 116 0.76 -2.29 11.90
C LEU A 116 -0.13 -3.11 12.85
N SER A 117 0.11 -3.06 14.15
CA SER A 117 -0.76 -3.70 15.15
C SER A 117 -2.21 -3.17 15.11
N VAL A 118 -2.39 -1.84 14.97
CA VAL A 118 -3.73 -1.23 14.85
C VAL A 118 -4.39 -1.64 13.54
N ALA A 119 -3.66 -1.63 12.44
CA ALA A 119 -4.13 -2.12 11.14
C ALA A 119 -4.56 -3.58 11.21
N GLY A 120 -3.76 -4.42 11.90
CA GLY A 120 -4.06 -5.82 12.14
C GLY A 120 -5.38 -6.02 12.88
N THR A 121 -5.72 -5.16 13.84
CA THR A 121 -7.00 -5.22 14.56
C THR A 121 -8.18 -5.00 13.63
N SER A 122 -8.12 -4.00 12.74
CA SER A 122 -9.17 -3.72 11.75
C SER A 122 -9.35 -4.87 10.76
N LEU A 123 -8.24 -5.44 10.29
CA LEU A 123 -8.26 -6.58 9.36
C LEU A 123 -8.77 -7.87 10.02
N LYS A 124 -8.40 -8.15 11.27
CA LYS A 124 -8.95 -9.29 12.05
C LYS A 124 -10.45 -9.16 12.21
N ARG A 125 -10.95 -7.95 12.50
CA ARG A 125 -12.40 -7.69 12.59
C ARG A 125 -13.12 -7.95 11.27
N LEU A 126 -12.49 -7.64 10.14
CA LEU A 126 -13.02 -7.98 8.81
C LEU A 126 -13.11 -9.50 8.63
N VAL A 127 -11.99 -10.22 8.85
CA VAL A 127 -11.91 -11.68 8.65
C VAL A 127 -12.94 -12.43 9.50
N SER A 128 -13.10 -12.01 10.76
CA SER A 128 -14.05 -12.64 11.70
C SER A 128 -15.50 -12.22 11.47
N GLY A 129 -15.76 -10.96 11.13
CA GLY A 129 -17.11 -10.41 11.00
C GLY A 129 -17.74 -10.62 9.62
N PHE A 130 -16.92 -10.83 8.59
CA PHE A 130 -17.37 -10.94 7.20
C PHE A 130 -16.75 -12.15 6.49
N PRO A 131 -17.12 -13.38 6.86
CA PRO A 131 -16.50 -14.60 6.33
C PRO A 131 -16.66 -14.75 4.81
N GLY A 132 -17.71 -14.17 4.22
CA GLY A 132 -17.98 -14.16 2.77
C GLY A 132 -17.41 -12.94 2.03
N SER A 133 -16.65 -12.08 2.67
CA SER A 133 -16.09 -10.88 2.03
C SER A 133 -15.07 -11.22 0.94
N ILE A 134 -15.14 -10.49 -0.17
CA ILE A 134 -14.14 -10.56 -1.25
C ILE A 134 -12.76 -10.09 -0.81
N TYR A 135 -12.68 -9.31 0.29
CA TYR A 135 -11.43 -8.79 0.85
C TYR A 135 -10.78 -9.74 1.85
N LYS A 136 -11.44 -10.86 2.22
CA LYS A 136 -10.98 -11.77 3.26
C LYS A 136 -9.57 -12.31 3.01
N SER A 137 -9.35 -12.91 1.84
CA SER A 137 -8.05 -13.51 1.50
C SER A 137 -6.92 -12.49 1.48
N GLN A 138 -7.19 -11.27 1.01
CA GLN A 138 -6.22 -10.18 1.04
C GLN A 138 -5.91 -9.72 2.47
N ALA A 139 -6.93 -9.64 3.32
CA ALA A 139 -6.77 -9.30 4.73
C ALA A 139 -5.95 -10.36 5.48
N GLU A 140 -6.20 -11.64 5.23
CA GLU A 140 -5.44 -12.76 5.80
C GLU A 140 -3.96 -12.71 5.38
N LEU A 141 -3.69 -12.45 4.10
CA LEU A 141 -2.32 -12.27 3.60
C LEU A 141 -1.60 -11.11 4.34
N ILE A 142 -2.26 -9.95 4.45
CA ILE A 142 -1.69 -8.79 5.13
C ILE A 142 -1.46 -9.09 6.62
N LEU A 143 -2.37 -9.79 7.28
CA LEU A 143 -2.21 -10.24 8.67
C LEU A 143 -1.00 -11.15 8.83
N GLY A 144 -0.77 -12.06 7.89
CA GLY A 144 0.43 -12.90 7.84
C GLY A 144 1.72 -12.08 7.73
N LEU A 145 1.73 -11.07 6.85
CA LEU A 145 2.87 -10.16 6.70
C LEU A 145 3.12 -9.32 7.96
N ILE A 146 2.07 -8.82 8.60
CA ILE A 146 2.17 -8.08 9.86
C ILE A 146 2.82 -8.97 10.94
N ALA A 147 2.38 -10.23 11.06
CA ALA A 147 2.96 -11.17 12.02
C ALA A 147 4.45 -11.44 11.75
N GLN A 148 4.86 -11.53 10.48
CA GLN A 148 6.28 -11.68 10.12
C GLN A 148 7.10 -10.43 10.50
N VAL A 149 6.57 -9.24 10.26
CA VAL A 149 7.23 -7.97 10.65
C VAL A 149 7.40 -7.90 12.18
N ASP A 150 6.37 -8.27 12.93
CA ASP A 150 6.43 -8.28 14.40
C ASP A 150 7.50 -9.28 14.92
N ASN A 151 7.57 -10.48 14.34
CA ASN A 151 8.60 -11.47 14.68
C ASN A 151 10.01 -10.97 14.37
N LEU A 152 10.23 -10.41 13.15
CA LEU A 152 11.53 -9.88 12.77
C LEU A 152 11.95 -8.69 13.66
N SER A 153 11.01 -7.86 14.05
CA SER A 153 11.27 -6.74 14.97
C SER A 153 11.72 -7.24 16.33
N GLY A 154 11.10 -8.31 16.85
CA GLY A 154 11.52 -8.97 18.09
C GLY A 154 12.94 -9.56 18.01
N GLU A 155 13.26 -10.24 16.90
CA GLU A 155 14.61 -10.76 16.66
C GLU A 155 15.67 -9.65 16.60
N VAL A 156 15.36 -8.54 15.95
CA VAL A 156 16.28 -7.39 15.87
C VAL A 156 16.51 -6.81 17.27
N GLU A 157 15.48 -6.68 18.08
CA GLU A 157 15.58 -6.20 19.45
C GLU A 157 16.47 -7.12 20.31
N GLU A 158 16.25 -8.42 20.25
CA GLU A 158 17.08 -9.41 20.95
C GLU A 158 18.55 -9.33 20.53
N ARG A 159 18.81 -9.24 19.23
CA ARG A 159 20.19 -9.07 18.71
C ARG A 159 20.83 -7.78 19.18
N ASN A 160 20.10 -6.67 19.23
CA ASN A 160 20.59 -5.39 19.72
C ASN A 160 20.96 -5.48 21.21
N LEU A 161 20.12 -6.11 22.04
CA LEU A 161 20.43 -6.32 23.45
C LEU A 161 21.67 -7.21 23.64
N LYS A 162 21.84 -8.23 22.79
CA LYS A 162 23.05 -9.08 22.83
C LYS A 162 24.30 -8.29 22.43
N ILE A 163 24.21 -7.45 21.41
CA ILE A 163 25.32 -6.57 21.00
C ILE A 163 25.72 -5.64 22.14
N GLN A 164 24.76 -5.02 22.81
CA GLN A 164 25.05 -4.16 23.97
C GLN A 164 25.78 -4.92 25.08
N ARG A 165 25.28 -6.09 25.45
CA ARG A 165 25.95 -6.92 26.48
C ARG A 165 27.41 -7.26 26.11
N LEU A 166 27.63 -7.64 24.86
CA LEU A 166 28.98 -7.96 24.37
C LEU A 166 29.89 -6.73 24.34
N GLN A 167 29.37 -5.55 24.03
CA GLN A 167 30.13 -4.29 24.08
C GLN A 167 30.50 -3.92 25.51
N ASP A 168 29.61 -4.10 26.47
CA ASP A 168 29.87 -3.83 27.89
C ASP A 168 30.92 -4.82 28.43
N GLU A 169 30.83 -6.09 28.08
CA GLU A 169 31.81 -7.12 28.47
C GLU A 169 33.17 -6.81 27.88
N LEU A 170 33.25 -6.42 26.60
CA LEU A 170 34.49 -6.04 25.93
C LEU A 170 35.13 -4.82 26.58
N THR A 171 34.35 -3.84 26.96
CA THR A 171 34.82 -2.65 27.68
C THR A 171 35.39 -3.04 29.03
N ARG A 172 34.71 -3.90 29.77
CA ARG A 172 35.16 -4.40 31.07
C ARG A 172 36.46 -5.20 30.98
N LEU A 173 36.59 -6.04 29.96
CA LEU A 173 37.82 -6.79 29.72
C LEU A 173 38.99 -5.88 29.38
N LYS A 174 38.79 -4.86 28.56
CA LYS A 174 39.82 -3.84 28.25
C LYS A 174 40.28 -3.10 29.49
N GLU A 175 39.37 -2.72 30.38
CA GLU A 175 39.72 -2.07 31.63
C GLU A 175 40.58 -2.97 32.55
N ILE A 176 40.25 -4.26 32.60
CA ILE A 176 41.00 -5.22 33.37
C ILE A 176 42.42 -5.38 32.79
N ASP A 177 42.53 -5.47 31.47
CA ASP A 177 43.81 -5.62 30.77
C ASP A 177 44.70 -4.40 30.95
N LEU A 178 44.15 -3.19 30.86
CA LEU A 178 44.86 -1.94 31.16
C LEU A 178 45.37 -1.88 32.61
N LYS A 179 44.61 -2.41 33.58
CA LYS A 179 45.04 -2.46 34.99
C LYS A 179 46.11 -3.53 35.25
N ARG A 180 46.15 -4.57 34.41
CA ARG A 180 47.15 -5.68 34.52
C ARG A 180 48.46 -5.36 33.83
N SER A 181 48.51 -4.48 32.86
CA SER A 181 49.74 -4.02 32.21
C SER A 181 50.30 -2.81 32.99
N PRO A 182 51.17 -2.98 33.98
CA PRO A 182 51.87 -1.83 34.56
C PRO A 182 52.72 -1.23 33.45
N SER A 183 52.62 0.09 33.32
CA SER A 183 53.44 0.90 32.40
C SER A 183 54.90 0.40 32.48
N ARG A 184 55.38 -0.18 31.37
CA ARG A 184 56.80 -0.49 31.22
C ARG A 184 57.56 0.82 31.41
N PRO A 185 58.53 0.90 32.34
CA PRO A 185 59.34 2.10 32.43
C PRO A 185 60.03 2.31 31.09
N SER A 186 59.90 3.53 30.56
CA SER A 186 60.70 3.91 29.39
C SER A 186 62.15 3.87 29.82
N ASP A 187 62.91 2.87 29.33
CA ASP A 187 64.36 2.84 29.46
C ASP A 187 64.90 4.06 28.79
N GLN A 188 65.55 4.90 29.60
CA GLN A 188 66.38 6.05 29.23
C GLN A 188 67.68 5.56 28.62
#